data_53530cca1d89b49c96e181ef48ae61c4
#
_entry.id   53530cca1d89b49c96e181ef48ae61c4
#
_cell.length_a   1.000
_cell.length_b   1.000
_cell.length_c   1.000
_cell.angle_alpha   90.00
_cell.angle_beta   90.00
_cell.angle_gamma   90.00
#
_symmetry.space_group_name_H-M   'P 1'
#
loop_
_entity.id
_entity.type
_entity.pdbx_description
1 polymer ?
#
loop_
_entity_poly.entity_id
_entity_poly.type
_entity_poly.pdbx_seq_one_letter_code
_entity_poly.pdbx_strand_id
1 'polypeptide(L)'
;SIANFKTSSQDVTGTAAFLNAADYKHHVDYFNTMEDENIVQAIPNAKAWEWMQENIPLFDCPQTQFEQMYYYRWWTIRKHIEKTSVGYAMTEFLVRRSYSDKYNLIASGVGHHIHESRWMRNPIYLDQAMNTWFHGNDGKPMKKIGNYSSWIAHSLWQRYLADGRKDWIVGMLSDLDWEFNQWDSTHRLPNRLFWQADVQDAMEETISGGRRKKYMRPSINSYMYGNAMALANISALAGKDDMAKLYTQRADTIKNLILSTLWNEKHQFFETHRGDSSANVREAIGFMPWYVNMP
;
A
#
# COMPACT_ATOMS: atom_id res chain seq x y z
N SER A 1 -30.97 24.74 -16.13
CA SER A 1 -31.47 23.70 -17.05
C SER A 1 -30.81 22.38 -16.72
N ILE A 2 -31.55 21.49 -16.10
CA ILE A 2 -31.11 20.13 -15.80
C ILE A 2 -31.44 19.31 -17.04
N ALA A 3 -30.42 18.80 -17.72
CA ALA A 3 -30.58 17.91 -18.85
C ALA A 3 -31.02 16.52 -18.36
N ASN A 4 -32.25 16.12 -18.75
CA ASN A 4 -32.76 14.78 -18.50
C ASN A 4 -32.02 13.78 -19.40
N PHE A 5 -31.18 12.94 -18.82
CA PHE A 5 -30.71 11.73 -19.50
C PHE A 5 -31.82 10.66 -19.43
N LYS A 6 -32.43 10.38 -20.54
CA LYS A 6 -33.29 9.21 -20.72
C LYS A 6 -32.38 7.97 -20.79
N THR A 7 -32.41 7.14 -19.79
CA THR A 7 -31.89 5.77 -19.85
C THR A 7 -32.86 4.93 -20.68
N SER A 8 -32.50 4.56 -21.90
CA SER A 8 -33.15 3.50 -22.63
C SER A 8 -32.65 2.16 -22.08
N SER A 9 -33.50 1.43 -21.37
CA SER A 9 -33.28 0.03 -21.07
C SER A 9 -33.38 -0.77 -22.37
N GLN A 10 -32.22 -1.09 -22.97
CA GLN A 10 -32.14 -2.18 -23.93
C GLN A 10 -31.75 -3.44 -23.18
N ASP A 11 -32.57 -4.48 -23.31
CA ASP A 11 -32.27 -5.84 -22.86
C ASP A 11 -30.97 -6.33 -23.53
N VAL A 12 -29.88 -6.36 -22.76
CA VAL A 12 -28.61 -6.91 -23.21
C VAL A 12 -28.58 -8.39 -22.85
N THR A 13 -29.28 -9.22 -23.63
CA THR A 13 -29.05 -10.67 -23.68
C THR A 13 -27.92 -10.96 -24.66
N GLY A 14 -26.69 -10.78 -24.19
CA GLY A 14 -25.48 -11.13 -24.93
C GLY A 14 -24.31 -10.47 -24.23
N THR A 15 -23.48 -11.24 -23.55
CA THR A 15 -22.19 -10.78 -23.00
C THR A 15 -21.24 -10.48 -24.17
N ALA A 16 -21.41 -9.32 -24.82
CA ALA A 16 -20.37 -8.79 -25.67
C ALA A 16 -19.23 -8.35 -24.74
N ALA A 17 -18.14 -9.12 -24.69
CA ALA A 17 -16.92 -8.63 -24.10
C ALA A 17 -16.48 -7.41 -24.89
N PHE A 18 -16.51 -6.23 -24.28
CA PHE A 18 -16.08 -4.98 -24.93
C PHE A 18 -14.60 -5.01 -25.31
N LEU A 19 -13.78 -5.80 -24.60
CA LEU A 19 -12.35 -5.98 -24.85
C LEU A 19 -12.06 -7.46 -25.04
N ASN A 20 -11.28 -7.78 -26.08
CA ASN A 20 -10.80 -9.13 -26.32
C ASN A 20 -9.39 -9.29 -25.72
N ALA A 21 -9.22 -10.23 -24.81
CA ALA A 21 -7.93 -10.46 -24.14
C ALA A 21 -6.79 -10.74 -25.16
N ALA A 22 -7.07 -11.43 -26.26
CA ALA A 22 -6.06 -11.77 -27.26
C ALA A 22 -5.37 -10.52 -27.88
N ASP A 23 -6.06 -9.39 -27.92
CA ASP A 23 -5.54 -8.15 -28.52
C ASP A 23 -4.38 -7.55 -27.73
N TYR A 24 -4.25 -7.89 -26.44
CA TYR A 24 -3.22 -7.35 -25.52
C TYR A 24 -2.04 -8.29 -25.26
N LYS A 25 -2.10 -9.52 -25.79
CA LYS A 25 -1.03 -10.52 -25.59
C LYS A 25 0.32 -10.04 -26.11
N HIS A 26 0.33 -9.28 -27.20
CA HIS A 26 1.56 -8.79 -27.82
C HIS A 26 2.42 -7.95 -26.86
N HIS A 27 1.84 -7.25 -25.88
CA HIS A 27 2.59 -6.55 -24.86
C HIS A 27 3.43 -7.50 -24.03
N VAL A 28 2.83 -8.61 -23.56
CA VAL A 28 3.52 -9.60 -22.74
C VAL A 28 4.57 -10.37 -23.54
N ASP A 29 4.25 -10.70 -24.79
CA ASP A 29 5.22 -11.34 -25.68
C ASP A 29 6.47 -10.45 -25.86
N TYR A 30 6.27 -9.14 -26.04
CA TYR A 30 7.38 -8.17 -26.07
C TYR A 30 8.15 -8.13 -24.76
N PHE A 31 7.49 -8.01 -23.60
CA PHE A 31 8.18 -7.92 -22.30
C PHE A 31 9.00 -9.17 -22.01
N ASN A 32 8.52 -10.34 -22.41
CA ASN A 32 9.25 -11.59 -22.25
C ASN A 32 10.56 -11.65 -23.05
N THR A 33 10.74 -10.78 -24.06
CA THR A 33 12.00 -10.65 -24.81
C THR A 33 12.97 -9.64 -24.22
N MET A 34 12.58 -8.85 -23.21
CA MET A 34 13.39 -7.76 -22.66
C MET A 34 14.51 -8.25 -21.73
N GLU A 35 14.42 -9.49 -21.26
CA GLU A 35 15.39 -10.03 -20.30
C GLU A 35 15.53 -11.56 -20.44
N ASP A 36 16.68 -12.07 -20.05
CA ASP A 36 16.86 -13.47 -19.72
C ASP A 36 16.25 -13.74 -18.36
N GLU A 37 15.26 -14.63 -18.23
CA GLU A 37 14.58 -14.92 -16.98
C GLU A 37 15.49 -15.70 -16.00
N ASN A 38 16.49 -15.00 -15.44
CA ASN A 38 17.47 -15.62 -14.54
C ASN A 38 16.91 -15.94 -13.15
N ILE A 39 15.80 -15.31 -12.76
CA ILE A 39 15.12 -15.55 -11.48
C ILE A 39 13.64 -15.80 -11.75
N VAL A 40 13.20 -17.00 -11.38
CA VAL A 40 11.79 -17.41 -11.49
C VAL A 40 11.22 -17.56 -10.08
N GLN A 41 10.14 -16.82 -9.78
CA GLN A 41 9.36 -17.01 -8.57
C GLN A 41 8.12 -17.89 -8.86
N ALA A 42 6.93 -17.55 -8.34
CA ALA A 42 5.76 -18.41 -8.49
C ALA A 42 5.27 -18.58 -9.95
N ILE A 43 5.41 -17.53 -10.79
CA ILE A 43 4.81 -17.48 -12.12
C ILE A 43 5.88 -17.12 -13.15
N PRO A 44 6.37 -18.06 -13.99
CA PRO A 44 7.39 -17.79 -14.99
C PRO A 44 6.87 -16.97 -16.18
N ASN A 45 7.78 -16.37 -16.96
CA ASN A 45 7.47 -15.60 -18.17
C ASN A 45 6.63 -16.41 -19.17
N ALA A 46 6.91 -17.70 -19.31
CA ALA A 46 6.13 -18.61 -20.17
C ALA A 46 4.65 -18.71 -19.77
N LYS A 47 4.30 -18.39 -18.52
CA LYS A 47 2.94 -18.39 -17.99
C LYS A 47 2.39 -16.98 -17.73
N ALA A 48 3.13 -15.94 -18.07
CA ALA A 48 2.77 -14.56 -17.74
C ALA A 48 1.42 -14.17 -18.33
N TRP A 49 1.21 -14.43 -19.64
CA TRP A 49 -0.06 -14.04 -20.27
C TRP A 49 -1.24 -14.85 -19.75
N GLU A 50 -1.10 -16.17 -19.61
CA GLU A 50 -2.13 -17.05 -19.04
C GLU A 50 -2.58 -16.52 -17.65
N TRP A 51 -1.61 -16.20 -16.79
CA TRP A 51 -1.88 -15.65 -15.47
C TRP A 51 -2.53 -14.25 -15.55
N MET A 52 -2.04 -13.37 -16.42
CA MET A 52 -2.55 -12.00 -16.51
C MET A 52 -3.99 -11.98 -17.00
N GLN A 53 -4.33 -12.71 -18.06
CA GLN A 53 -5.71 -12.73 -18.58
C GLN A 53 -6.74 -13.24 -17.55
N GLU A 54 -6.31 -14.12 -16.63
CA GLU A 54 -7.17 -14.63 -15.56
C GLU A 54 -7.29 -13.66 -14.37
N ASN A 55 -6.23 -12.94 -14.06
CA ASN A 55 -6.11 -12.23 -12.79
C ASN A 55 -6.23 -10.71 -12.86
N ILE A 56 -6.05 -10.09 -14.02
CA ILE A 56 -6.08 -8.63 -14.12
C ILE A 56 -7.29 -8.10 -14.89
N PRO A 57 -7.78 -6.89 -14.60
CA PRO A 57 -8.68 -6.18 -15.49
C PRO A 57 -7.98 -5.89 -16.83
N LEU A 58 -8.71 -5.95 -17.94
CA LEU A 58 -8.21 -5.48 -19.23
C LEU A 58 -8.32 -3.96 -19.28
N PHE A 59 -7.39 -3.33 -20.00
CA PHE A 59 -7.32 -1.90 -20.15
C PHE A 59 -7.01 -1.56 -21.62
N ASP A 60 -7.80 -0.67 -22.20
CA ASP A 60 -7.64 -0.13 -23.54
C ASP A 60 -7.46 1.38 -23.45
N CYS A 61 -6.48 1.90 -24.17
CA CYS A 61 -6.18 3.32 -24.17
C CYS A 61 -5.68 3.79 -25.54
N PRO A 62 -6.25 4.86 -26.13
CA PRO A 62 -5.76 5.42 -27.39
C PRO A 62 -4.29 5.84 -27.35
N GLN A 63 -3.76 6.17 -26.17
CA GLN A 63 -2.35 6.42 -25.95
C GLN A 63 -1.64 5.09 -25.66
N THR A 64 -1.08 4.48 -26.69
CA THR A 64 -0.43 3.17 -26.63
C THR A 64 0.65 3.06 -25.56
N GLN A 65 1.31 4.15 -25.21
CA GLN A 65 2.34 4.18 -24.15
C GLN A 65 1.73 3.93 -22.76
N PHE A 66 0.55 4.46 -22.46
CA PHE A 66 -0.14 4.19 -21.18
C PHE A 66 -0.67 2.77 -21.13
N GLU A 67 -1.19 2.26 -22.24
CA GLU A 67 -1.62 0.88 -22.35
C GLU A 67 -0.44 -0.08 -22.13
N GLN A 68 0.68 0.14 -22.82
CA GLN A 68 1.90 -0.65 -22.63
C GLN A 68 2.40 -0.60 -21.17
N MET A 69 2.41 0.59 -20.55
CA MET A 69 2.82 0.75 -19.16
C MET A 69 1.88 0.00 -18.20
N TYR A 70 0.57 0.02 -18.44
CA TYR A 70 -0.39 -0.73 -17.64
C TYR A 70 -0.08 -2.22 -17.63
N TYR A 71 0.08 -2.84 -18.81
CA TYR A 71 0.42 -4.27 -18.91
C TYR A 71 1.81 -4.58 -18.39
N TYR A 72 2.78 -3.67 -18.55
CA TYR A 72 4.12 -3.81 -17.98
C TYR A 72 4.10 -3.85 -16.45
N ARG A 73 3.31 -2.98 -15.81
CA ARG A 73 3.16 -2.99 -14.35
C ARG A 73 2.63 -4.35 -13.86
N TRP A 74 1.62 -4.91 -14.48
CA TRP A 74 1.10 -6.22 -14.12
C TRP A 74 2.07 -7.36 -14.40
N TRP A 75 2.79 -7.27 -15.51
CA TRP A 75 3.85 -8.23 -15.84
C TRP A 75 4.96 -8.23 -14.79
N THR A 76 5.35 -7.06 -14.26
CA THR A 76 6.34 -6.93 -13.18
C THR A 76 5.80 -7.41 -11.83
N ILE A 77 4.56 -7.02 -11.42
CA ILE A 77 3.95 -7.49 -10.17
C ILE A 77 3.94 -9.02 -10.12
N ARG A 78 3.55 -9.68 -11.19
CA ARG A 78 3.57 -11.13 -11.30
C ARG A 78 4.93 -11.73 -10.93
N LYS A 79 6.02 -11.13 -11.37
CA LYS A 79 7.38 -11.59 -11.07
C LYS A 79 7.72 -11.54 -9.60
N HIS A 80 7.11 -10.63 -8.86
CA HIS A 80 7.33 -10.42 -7.45
C HIS A 80 6.40 -11.25 -6.53
N ILE A 81 5.58 -12.12 -7.10
CA ILE A 81 4.79 -13.10 -6.35
C ILE A 81 5.64 -14.34 -6.10
N GLU A 82 6.00 -14.55 -4.83
CA GLU A 82 6.77 -15.71 -4.38
C GLU A 82 5.84 -16.78 -3.77
N LYS A 83 6.09 -18.04 -4.06
CA LYS A 83 5.45 -19.18 -3.38
C LYS A 83 6.31 -19.60 -2.20
N THR A 84 5.78 -19.46 -1.00
CA THR A 84 6.48 -19.84 0.24
C THR A 84 5.85 -21.07 0.89
N SER A 85 6.46 -21.57 1.97
CA SER A 85 5.89 -22.68 2.76
C SER A 85 4.60 -22.30 3.51
N VAL A 86 4.27 -21.02 3.63
CA VAL A 86 3.10 -20.53 4.36
C VAL A 86 2.05 -19.84 3.45
N GLY A 87 2.28 -19.85 2.15
CA GLY A 87 1.40 -19.22 1.17
C GLY A 87 2.16 -18.32 0.20
N TYR A 88 1.44 -17.45 -0.49
CA TYR A 88 2.09 -16.45 -1.35
C TYR A 88 2.64 -15.29 -0.53
N ALA A 89 3.71 -14.69 -1.05
CA ALA A 89 4.29 -13.45 -0.57
C ALA A 89 4.51 -12.51 -1.76
N MET A 90 4.57 -11.21 -1.50
CA MET A 90 4.94 -10.20 -2.49
C MET A 90 6.25 -9.55 -2.04
N THR A 91 7.26 -9.57 -2.92
CA THR A 91 8.60 -9.09 -2.61
C THR A 91 8.87 -7.76 -3.32
N GLU A 92 9.67 -6.90 -2.70
CA GLU A 92 10.13 -5.66 -3.34
C GLU A 92 11.26 -5.92 -4.35
N PHE A 93 12.13 -6.90 -4.05
CA PHE A 93 13.24 -7.31 -4.90
C PHE A 93 13.15 -8.79 -5.28
N LEU A 94 13.55 -9.12 -6.49
CA LEU A 94 13.67 -10.51 -6.91
C LEU A 94 14.87 -11.18 -6.22
N VAL A 95 15.99 -10.47 -6.10
CA VAL A 95 17.18 -10.93 -5.39
C VAL A 95 17.04 -10.68 -3.89
N ARG A 96 17.31 -11.70 -3.08
CA ARG A 96 17.25 -11.58 -1.62
C ARG A 96 18.20 -10.50 -1.11
N ARG A 97 17.70 -9.66 -0.21
CA ARG A 97 18.46 -8.60 0.45
C ARG A 97 18.81 -8.96 1.88
N SER A 98 19.99 -8.59 2.34
CA SER A 98 20.45 -8.85 3.73
C SER A 98 19.61 -8.13 4.79
N TYR A 99 19.01 -7.01 4.42
CA TYR A 99 18.15 -6.21 5.31
C TYR A 99 16.66 -6.63 5.26
N SER A 100 16.26 -7.50 4.32
CA SER A 100 14.88 -8.03 4.27
C SER A 100 14.61 -9.00 5.42
N ASP A 101 13.34 -9.29 5.65
CA ASP A 101 12.88 -10.35 6.54
C ASP A 101 12.86 -11.72 5.83
N LYS A 102 12.35 -12.75 6.50
CA LYS A 102 12.07 -14.06 5.94
C LYS A 102 11.23 -13.87 4.64
N TYR A 103 11.43 -14.71 3.65
CA TYR A 103 10.77 -14.62 2.33
C TYR A 103 11.04 -13.30 1.59
N ASN A 104 12.19 -12.71 1.82
CA ASN A 104 12.61 -11.44 1.19
C ASN A 104 11.63 -10.27 1.37
N LEU A 105 10.87 -10.25 2.47
CA LEU A 105 9.85 -9.25 2.75
C LEU A 105 10.47 -7.95 3.28
N ILE A 106 9.97 -6.81 2.78
CA ILE A 106 10.37 -5.46 3.20
C ILE A 106 9.11 -4.62 3.38
N ALA A 107 8.90 -4.10 4.59
CA ALA A 107 7.64 -3.45 4.96
C ALA A 107 7.35 -2.15 4.19
N SER A 108 8.37 -1.44 3.70
CA SER A 108 8.19 -0.22 2.89
C SER A 108 7.42 -0.46 1.59
N GLY A 109 7.50 -1.65 1.02
CA GLY A 109 6.79 -2.00 -0.21
C GLY A 109 5.33 -2.44 -0.02
N VAL A 110 4.95 -2.84 1.21
CA VAL A 110 3.68 -3.56 1.44
C VAL A 110 2.44 -2.73 1.07
N GLY A 111 2.43 -1.43 1.38
CA GLY A 111 1.32 -0.56 1.03
C GLY A 111 1.13 -0.44 -0.49
N HIS A 112 2.22 -0.33 -1.23
CA HIS A 112 2.21 -0.33 -2.70
C HIS A 112 1.70 -1.65 -3.27
N HIS A 113 2.19 -2.79 -2.75
CA HIS A 113 1.72 -4.12 -3.16
C HIS A 113 0.21 -4.27 -2.98
N ILE A 114 -0.34 -3.81 -1.84
CA ILE A 114 -1.78 -3.84 -1.58
C ILE A 114 -2.53 -2.95 -2.59
N HIS A 115 -2.06 -1.71 -2.79
CA HIS A 115 -2.72 -0.77 -3.70
C HIS A 115 -2.76 -1.25 -5.15
N GLU A 116 -1.71 -1.88 -5.63
CA GLU A 116 -1.68 -2.43 -6.98
C GLU A 116 -2.52 -3.71 -7.07
N SER A 117 -2.34 -4.62 -6.12
CA SER A 117 -2.99 -5.95 -6.15
C SER A 117 -4.48 -5.94 -5.78
N ARG A 118 -5.02 -4.84 -5.23
CA ARG A 118 -6.45 -4.73 -4.90
C ARG A 118 -7.38 -4.90 -6.11
N TRP A 119 -6.86 -4.75 -7.31
CA TRP A 119 -7.60 -4.91 -8.57
C TRP A 119 -7.52 -6.32 -9.15
N MET A 120 -6.75 -7.23 -8.54
CA MET A 120 -6.69 -8.62 -8.97
C MET A 120 -8.04 -9.31 -8.80
N ARG A 121 -8.45 -10.08 -9.81
CA ARG A 121 -9.67 -10.90 -9.76
C ARG A 121 -9.56 -12.02 -8.73
N ASN A 122 -8.39 -12.66 -8.66
CA ASN A 122 -8.14 -13.70 -7.65
C ASN A 122 -7.50 -13.08 -6.40
N PRO A 123 -8.23 -12.99 -5.28
CA PRO A 123 -7.73 -12.36 -4.06
C PRO A 123 -6.69 -13.19 -3.32
N ILE A 124 -6.48 -14.46 -3.71
CA ILE A 124 -5.64 -15.40 -2.95
C ILE A 124 -4.20 -14.90 -2.77
N TYR A 125 -3.65 -14.22 -3.78
CA TYR A 125 -2.28 -13.73 -3.73
C TYR A 125 -2.09 -12.70 -2.63
N LEU A 126 -2.99 -11.71 -2.57
CA LEU A 126 -2.93 -10.66 -1.55
C LEU A 126 -3.39 -11.17 -0.17
N ASP A 127 -4.43 -12.02 -0.12
CA ASP A 127 -4.89 -12.62 1.15
C ASP A 127 -3.76 -13.42 1.80
N GLN A 128 -3.07 -14.24 1.04
CA GLN A 128 -1.96 -15.03 1.56
C GLN A 128 -0.72 -14.18 1.85
N ALA A 129 -0.47 -13.13 1.07
CA ALA A 129 0.62 -12.19 1.38
C ALA A 129 0.38 -11.49 2.74
N MET A 130 -0.84 -11.09 3.04
CA MET A 130 -1.17 -10.54 4.36
C MET A 130 -1.06 -11.58 5.46
N ASN A 131 -1.54 -12.79 5.23
CA ASN A 131 -1.33 -13.89 6.18
C ASN A 131 0.17 -14.17 6.41
N THR A 132 1.00 -14.10 5.38
CA THR A 132 2.45 -14.25 5.51
C THR A 132 3.04 -13.13 6.38
N TRP A 133 2.61 -11.88 6.21
CA TRP A 133 3.08 -10.76 7.03
C TRP A 133 2.72 -10.92 8.52
N PHE A 134 1.49 -11.31 8.82
CA PHE A 134 0.99 -11.35 10.20
C PHE A 134 1.17 -12.70 10.90
N HIS A 135 1.33 -13.80 10.15
CA HIS A 135 1.38 -15.16 10.73
C HIS A 135 2.49 -16.05 10.14
N GLY A 136 3.28 -15.56 9.19
CA GLY A 136 4.29 -16.36 8.47
C GLY A 136 5.56 -16.72 9.28
N ASN A 137 5.72 -16.15 10.46
CA ASN A 137 6.84 -16.44 11.36
C ASN A 137 6.37 -17.40 12.48
N ASP A 138 6.13 -18.65 12.12
CA ASP A 138 5.66 -19.70 13.04
C ASP A 138 4.35 -19.28 13.78
N GLY A 139 3.37 -18.79 13.02
CA GLY A 139 2.09 -18.31 13.52
C GLY A 139 2.14 -16.90 14.14
N LYS A 140 3.27 -16.21 14.03
CA LYS A 140 3.49 -14.86 14.56
C LYS A 140 3.75 -13.86 13.41
N PRO A 141 3.63 -12.56 13.68
CA PRO A 141 4.02 -11.54 12.71
C PRO A 141 5.49 -11.63 12.31
N MET A 142 5.79 -11.22 11.10
CA MET A 142 7.15 -11.11 10.59
C MET A 142 7.96 -10.15 11.48
N LYS A 143 9.22 -10.51 11.76
CA LYS A 143 10.05 -9.79 12.73
C LYS A 143 10.31 -8.33 12.37
N LYS A 144 10.33 -8.01 11.07
CA LYS A 144 10.63 -6.68 10.56
C LYS A 144 9.40 -5.94 10.02
N ILE A 145 8.17 -6.36 10.38
CA ILE A 145 6.94 -5.71 9.91
C ILE A 145 6.88 -4.22 10.30
N GLY A 146 7.36 -3.85 11.48
CA GLY A 146 7.45 -2.47 11.95
C GLY A 146 8.81 -1.81 11.73
N ASN A 147 9.70 -2.38 10.90
CA ASN A 147 11.06 -1.83 10.72
C ASN A 147 11.10 -0.66 9.73
N TYR A 148 10.28 -0.67 8.70
CA TYR A 148 10.14 0.38 7.71
C TYR A 148 8.77 1.02 7.82
N SER A 149 8.68 2.33 7.55
CA SER A 149 7.40 3.04 7.48
C SER A 149 6.44 2.34 6.55
N SER A 150 5.23 2.08 7.03
CA SER A 150 4.19 1.39 6.27
C SER A 150 2.80 1.95 6.61
N TRP A 151 1.84 1.72 5.71
CA TRP A 151 0.45 2.15 5.86
C TRP A 151 -0.52 1.00 5.55
N ILE A 152 -0.28 -0.13 6.22
CA ILE A 152 -0.98 -1.39 5.94
C ILE A 152 -2.49 -1.25 6.15
N ALA A 153 -2.93 -0.73 7.30
CA ALA A 153 -4.35 -0.59 7.59
C ALA A 153 -5.06 0.34 6.60
N HIS A 154 -4.44 1.48 6.27
CA HIS A 154 -4.95 2.41 5.25
C HIS A 154 -5.09 1.72 3.89
N SER A 155 -4.06 1.02 3.44
CA SER A 155 -4.06 0.32 2.15
C SER A 155 -5.11 -0.79 2.09
N LEU A 156 -5.28 -1.56 3.17
CA LEU A 156 -6.31 -2.60 3.24
C LEU A 156 -7.73 -2.03 3.29
N TRP A 157 -7.92 -0.86 3.91
CA TRP A 157 -9.18 -0.14 3.81
C TRP A 157 -9.48 0.26 2.36
N GLN A 158 -8.48 0.79 1.63
CA GLN A 158 -8.62 1.11 0.20
C GLN A 158 -8.90 -0.13 -0.66
N ARG A 159 -8.35 -1.30 -0.28
CA ARG A 159 -8.70 -2.57 -0.90
C ARG A 159 -10.17 -2.91 -0.67
N TYR A 160 -10.64 -2.81 0.57
CA TYR A 160 -12.06 -3.07 0.89
C TYR A 160 -13.01 -2.17 0.09
N LEU A 161 -12.66 -0.90 -0.12
CA LEU A 161 -13.45 0.00 -0.95
C LEU A 161 -13.50 -0.42 -2.43
N ALA A 162 -12.52 -1.20 -2.90
CA ALA A 162 -12.49 -1.73 -4.25
C ALA A 162 -13.20 -3.09 -4.39
N ASP A 163 -13.03 -4.00 -3.42
CA ASP A 163 -13.50 -5.39 -3.53
C ASP A 163 -14.74 -5.72 -2.69
N GLY A 164 -15.13 -4.87 -1.73
CA GLY A 164 -16.31 -5.01 -0.87
C GLY A 164 -16.27 -6.19 0.11
N ARG A 165 -15.13 -6.85 0.31
CA ARG A 165 -15.00 -8.07 1.12
C ARG A 165 -15.00 -7.76 2.61
N LYS A 166 -16.19 -7.46 3.14
CA LYS A 166 -16.41 -7.06 4.54
C LYS A 166 -15.84 -8.06 5.54
N ASP A 167 -16.17 -9.33 5.42
CA ASP A 167 -15.78 -10.34 6.41
C ASP A 167 -14.28 -10.52 6.48
N TRP A 168 -13.60 -10.39 5.34
CA TRP A 168 -12.15 -10.47 5.25
C TRP A 168 -11.48 -9.30 5.98
N ILE A 169 -11.88 -8.04 5.68
CA ILE A 169 -11.25 -6.87 6.30
C ILE A 169 -11.55 -6.79 7.80
N VAL A 170 -12.76 -7.17 8.21
CA VAL A 170 -13.12 -7.26 9.64
C VAL A 170 -12.30 -8.34 10.34
N GLY A 171 -12.03 -9.48 9.67
CA GLY A 171 -11.15 -10.53 10.18
C GLY A 171 -9.71 -10.07 10.44
N MET A 172 -9.23 -9.08 9.69
CA MET A 172 -7.89 -8.49 9.86
C MET A 172 -7.78 -7.49 11.03
N LEU A 173 -8.90 -7.10 11.65
CA LEU A 173 -8.92 -5.99 12.62
C LEU A 173 -7.97 -6.19 13.80
N SER A 174 -7.85 -7.41 14.33
CA SER A 174 -6.95 -7.68 15.47
C SER A 174 -5.47 -7.56 15.09
N ASP A 175 -5.11 -7.98 13.89
CA ASP A 175 -3.75 -7.90 13.38
C ASP A 175 -3.34 -6.45 13.12
N LEU A 176 -4.26 -5.67 12.54
CA LEU A 176 -4.05 -4.24 12.26
C LEU A 176 -4.01 -3.41 13.54
N ASP A 177 -4.84 -3.73 14.54
CA ASP A 177 -4.79 -3.11 15.86
C ASP A 177 -3.45 -3.39 16.54
N TRP A 178 -2.99 -4.64 16.49
CA TRP A 178 -1.69 -5.03 17.02
C TRP A 178 -0.56 -4.24 16.32
N GLU A 179 -0.56 -4.17 15.00
CA GLU A 179 0.47 -3.47 14.21
C GLU A 179 0.51 -1.97 14.56
N PHE A 180 -0.64 -1.31 14.64
CA PHE A 180 -0.72 0.09 15.05
C PHE A 180 -0.14 0.31 16.46
N ASN A 181 -0.48 -0.57 17.41
CA ASN A 181 0.00 -0.45 18.79
C ASN A 181 1.51 -0.75 18.91
N GLN A 182 2.09 -1.56 18.00
CA GLN A 182 3.56 -1.72 17.92
C GLN A 182 4.24 -0.40 17.54
N TRP A 183 3.72 0.31 16.53
CA TRP A 183 4.20 1.65 16.18
C TRP A 183 4.04 2.64 17.32
N ASP A 184 2.89 2.65 17.96
CA ASP A 184 2.59 3.55 19.10
C ASP A 184 3.56 3.33 20.26
N SER A 185 3.94 2.08 20.54
CA SER A 185 4.84 1.74 21.62
C SER A 185 6.33 1.97 21.34
N THR A 186 6.74 1.91 20.08
CA THR A 186 8.17 1.92 19.70
C THR A 186 8.64 3.21 19.04
N HIS A 187 7.75 3.94 18.37
CA HIS A 187 8.11 5.12 17.55
C HIS A 187 7.44 6.41 18.01
N ARG A 188 6.57 6.37 19.02
CA ARG A 188 5.89 7.57 19.50
C ARG A 188 6.79 8.39 20.41
N LEU A 189 6.83 9.69 20.16
CA LEU A 189 7.56 10.67 20.95
C LEU A 189 6.70 11.21 22.12
N PRO A 190 7.31 11.84 23.14
CA PRO A 190 6.57 12.49 24.22
C PRO A 190 5.53 13.53 23.76
N ASN A 191 5.78 14.24 22.65
CA ASN A 191 4.83 15.16 22.04
C ASN A 191 3.73 14.45 21.23
N ARG A 192 3.69 13.11 21.24
CA ARG A 192 2.70 12.22 20.62
C ARG A 192 2.76 12.12 19.10
N LEU A 193 3.71 12.77 18.42
CA LEU A 193 4.07 12.48 17.03
C LEU A 193 5.01 11.26 16.96
N PHE A 194 5.18 10.75 15.77
CA PHE A 194 6.04 9.58 15.51
C PHE A 194 7.34 10.03 14.87
N TRP A 195 8.42 9.32 15.23
CA TRP A 195 9.71 9.48 14.60
C TRP A 195 9.98 8.38 13.58
N GLN A 196 10.80 8.71 12.59
CA GLN A 196 11.41 7.71 11.70
C GLN A 196 12.78 8.22 11.21
N ALA A 197 13.66 7.28 10.83
CA ALA A 197 14.92 7.59 10.18
C ALA A 197 14.79 7.47 8.65
N ASP A 198 15.56 8.24 7.89
CA ASP A 198 15.49 8.29 6.42
C ASP A 198 15.53 6.91 5.78
N VAL A 199 16.54 6.10 6.14
CA VAL A 199 16.72 4.77 5.55
C VAL A 199 15.57 3.82 5.85
N GLN A 200 14.88 4.00 6.96
CA GLN A 200 13.71 3.19 7.33
C GLN A 200 12.39 3.80 6.86
N ASP A 201 12.45 5.04 6.37
CA ASP A 201 11.35 5.69 5.67
C ASP A 201 11.44 5.49 4.14
N ALA A 202 12.34 4.62 3.70
CA ALA A 202 12.66 4.30 2.30
C ALA A 202 13.08 5.53 1.47
N MET A 203 13.71 6.51 2.11
CA MET A 203 14.20 7.76 1.48
C MET A 203 15.71 7.82 1.38
N GLU A 204 16.43 6.81 1.89
CA GLU A 204 17.89 6.67 1.91
C GLU A 204 18.59 7.83 2.62
N GLU A 205 18.74 8.98 1.95
CA GLU A 205 19.34 10.21 2.48
C GLU A 205 18.59 11.42 1.93
N THR A 206 17.82 12.09 2.79
CA THR A 206 17.12 13.33 2.45
C THR A 206 17.88 14.54 2.96
N ILE A 207 17.64 15.71 2.36
CA ILE A 207 18.24 16.97 2.80
C ILE A 207 17.74 17.31 4.22
N SER A 208 16.47 17.06 4.49
CA SER A 208 15.84 17.34 5.79
C SER A 208 16.21 16.35 6.87
N GLY A 209 16.59 15.13 6.50
CA GLY A 209 16.86 14.03 7.40
C GLY A 209 18.34 13.86 7.77
N GLY A 210 18.70 12.67 7.98
CA GLY A 210 20.06 12.18 8.24
C GLY A 210 19.98 10.69 8.46
N ARG A 211 20.44 9.94 7.52
CA ARG A 211 20.33 8.49 7.30
C ARG A 211 19.72 7.66 8.45
N ARG A 212 20.24 7.83 9.67
CA ARG A 212 19.83 7.08 10.87
C ARG A 212 19.34 7.99 12.02
N LYS A 213 19.08 9.26 11.75
CA LYS A 213 18.58 10.19 12.75
C LYS A 213 17.07 10.07 12.89
N LYS A 214 16.61 10.04 14.14
CA LYS A 214 15.19 9.91 14.50
C LYS A 214 14.54 11.29 14.48
N TYR A 215 13.80 11.59 13.43
CA TYR A 215 13.13 12.88 13.25
C TYR A 215 11.63 12.71 13.08
N MET A 216 10.86 13.74 13.43
CA MET A 216 9.44 13.80 13.14
C MET A 216 9.26 14.11 11.65
N ARG A 217 8.76 13.15 10.90
CA ARG A 217 8.66 13.24 9.43
C ARG A 217 7.20 13.29 9.00
N PRO A 218 6.85 14.09 7.97
CA PRO A 218 5.49 14.11 7.42
C PRO A 218 5.00 12.72 6.99
N SER A 219 5.87 11.89 6.41
CA SER A 219 5.58 10.54 5.93
C SER A 219 5.00 9.64 7.02
N ILE A 220 5.80 9.28 8.04
CA ILE A 220 5.36 8.34 9.07
C ILE A 220 4.13 8.87 9.84
N ASN A 221 4.07 10.16 10.11
CA ASN A 221 2.94 10.74 10.82
C ASN A 221 1.66 10.71 9.99
N SER A 222 1.74 10.94 8.67
CA SER A 222 0.61 10.77 7.75
C SER A 222 0.16 9.32 7.65
N TYR A 223 1.10 8.37 7.60
CA TYR A 223 0.76 6.94 7.60
C TYR A 223 0.05 6.53 8.88
N MET A 224 0.50 6.99 10.03
CA MET A 224 -0.16 6.69 11.31
C MET A 224 -1.55 7.32 11.41
N TYR A 225 -1.74 8.52 10.88
CA TYR A 225 -3.07 9.11 10.73
C TYR A 225 -3.97 8.26 9.83
N GLY A 226 -3.50 7.91 8.63
CA GLY A 226 -4.25 7.09 7.68
C GLY A 226 -4.60 5.71 8.25
N ASN A 227 -3.67 5.07 8.97
CA ASN A 227 -3.90 3.79 9.66
C ASN A 227 -4.95 3.93 10.77
N ALA A 228 -4.91 5.01 11.57
CA ALA A 228 -5.91 5.26 12.61
C ALA A 228 -7.31 5.47 12.01
N MET A 229 -7.44 6.26 10.94
CA MET A 229 -8.70 6.43 10.21
C MET A 229 -9.24 5.12 9.64
N ALA A 230 -8.37 4.31 9.06
CA ALA A 230 -8.75 2.99 8.55
C ALA A 230 -9.25 2.07 9.67
N LEU A 231 -8.53 2.02 10.79
CA LEU A 231 -8.95 1.24 11.97
C LEU A 231 -10.28 1.73 12.55
N ALA A 232 -10.53 3.04 12.58
CA ALA A 232 -11.83 3.59 12.98
C ALA A 232 -12.96 3.08 12.08
N ASN A 233 -12.76 3.14 10.75
CA ASN A 233 -13.74 2.70 9.78
C ASN A 233 -13.97 1.18 9.83
N ILE A 234 -12.91 0.38 9.92
CA ILE A 234 -13.01 -1.09 10.02
C ILE A 234 -13.70 -1.49 11.32
N SER A 235 -13.40 -0.80 12.42
CA SER A 235 -14.05 -1.04 13.72
C SER A 235 -15.55 -0.72 13.68
N ALA A 236 -15.94 0.40 13.07
CA ALA A 236 -17.34 0.73 12.84
C ALA A 236 -18.04 -0.31 11.95
N LEU A 237 -17.39 -0.75 10.88
CA LEU A 237 -17.88 -1.80 10.00
C LEU A 237 -18.08 -3.14 10.74
N ALA A 238 -17.25 -3.42 11.75
CA ALA A 238 -17.32 -4.59 12.61
C ALA A 238 -18.33 -4.44 13.77
N GLY A 239 -19.00 -3.29 13.93
CA GLY A 239 -19.88 -2.98 15.05
C GLY A 239 -19.17 -2.81 16.39
N LYS A 240 -17.87 -2.46 16.37
CA LYS A 240 -17.05 -2.20 17.57
C LYS A 240 -16.96 -0.71 17.85
N ASP A 241 -18.06 -0.11 18.29
CA ASP A 241 -18.22 1.34 18.43
C ASP A 241 -17.17 2.01 19.34
N ASP A 242 -16.82 1.37 20.45
CA ASP A 242 -15.83 1.94 21.38
C ASP A 242 -14.42 1.97 20.74
N MET A 243 -14.08 0.96 19.98
CA MET A 243 -12.83 0.91 19.24
C MET A 243 -12.81 1.93 18.08
N ALA A 244 -13.95 2.09 17.40
CA ALA A 244 -14.11 3.09 16.36
C ALA A 244 -13.91 4.51 16.92
N LYS A 245 -14.53 4.85 18.05
CA LYS A 245 -14.33 6.13 18.76
C LYS A 245 -12.88 6.33 19.18
N LEU A 246 -12.25 5.30 19.76
CA LEU A 246 -10.84 5.37 20.17
C LEU A 246 -9.93 5.73 19.00
N TYR A 247 -10.08 5.07 17.86
CA TYR A 247 -9.25 5.32 16.70
C TYR A 247 -9.57 6.65 15.99
N THR A 248 -10.82 7.09 16.01
CA THR A 248 -11.18 8.45 15.57
C THR A 248 -10.46 9.50 16.41
N GLN A 249 -10.48 9.39 17.73
CA GLN A 249 -9.77 10.31 18.63
C GLN A 249 -8.26 10.29 18.44
N ARG A 250 -7.67 9.11 18.18
CA ARG A 250 -6.24 8.97 17.84
C ARG A 250 -5.93 9.69 16.53
N ALA A 251 -6.74 9.49 15.49
CA ALA A 251 -6.57 10.16 14.20
C ALA A 251 -6.68 11.69 14.35
N ASP A 252 -7.70 12.20 15.02
CA ASP A 252 -7.86 13.64 15.26
C ASP A 252 -6.68 14.24 16.01
N THR A 253 -6.16 13.51 17.01
CA THR A 253 -4.97 13.93 17.75
C THR A 253 -3.75 14.01 16.84
N ILE A 254 -3.49 12.99 16.01
CA ILE A 254 -2.36 12.97 15.10
C ILE A 254 -2.50 14.09 14.06
N LYS A 255 -3.69 14.24 13.47
CA LYS A 255 -3.99 15.33 12.53
C LYS A 255 -3.66 16.70 13.10
N ASN A 256 -4.20 17.02 14.28
CA ASN A 256 -3.98 18.31 14.92
C ASN A 256 -2.50 18.57 15.22
N LEU A 257 -1.78 17.55 15.64
CA LEU A 257 -0.33 17.64 15.89
C LEU A 257 0.48 17.83 14.60
N ILE A 258 0.13 17.17 13.52
CA ILE A 258 0.78 17.36 12.21
C ILE A 258 0.56 18.80 11.73
N LEU A 259 -0.68 19.29 11.78
CA LEU A 259 -1.04 20.64 11.34
C LEU A 259 -0.34 21.71 12.17
N SER A 260 -0.25 21.52 13.49
CA SER A 260 0.35 22.52 14.39
C SER A 260 1.86 22.45 14.49
N THR A 261 2.48 21.28 14.19
CA THR A 261 3.93 21.08 14.39
C THR A 261 4.67 21.02 13.08
N LEU A 262 4.17 20.25 12.10
CA LEU A 262 4.94 19.96 10.85
C LEU A 262 4.62 20.93 9.72
N TRP A 263 3.56 21.72 9.82
CA TRP A 263 3.25 22.76 8.85
C TRP A 263 4.20 23.96 9.03
N ASN A 264 4.90 24.32 7.97
CA ASN A 264 5.74 25.52 7.95
C ASN A 264 4.98 26.67 7.28
N GLU A 265 4.54 27.63 8.06
CA GLU A 265 3.73 28.75 7.58
C GLU A 265 4.45 29.62 6.56
N LYS A 266 5.76 29.79 6.69
CA LYS A 266 6.58 30.55 5.74
C LYS A 266 6.66 29.87 4.37
N HIS A 267 6.77 28.55 4.37
CA HIS A 267 6.93 27.76 3.13
C HIS A 267 5.60 27.23 2.60
N GLN A 268 4.50 27.34 3.39
CA GLN A 268 3.18 26.78 3.06
C GLN A 268 3.32 25.29 2.69
N PHE A 269 4.03 24.52 3.53
CA PHE A 269 4.39 23.14 3.24
C PHE A 269 4.67 22.36 4.53
N PHE A 270 4.44 21.03 4.50
CA PHE A 270 4.81 20.15 5.60
C PHE A 270 6.28 19.77 5.54
N GLU A 271 6.97 19.90 6.66
CA GLU A 271 8.41 19.70 6.74
C GLU A 271 8.81 18.75 7.88
N THR A 272 9.96 18.12 7.73
CA THR A 272 10.59 17.32 8.80
C THR A 272 11.00 18.25 9.95
N HIS A 273 10.76 17.82 11.18
CA HIS A 273 11.26 18.48 12.38
C HIS A 273 12.42 17.71 13.02
N ARG A 274 13.51 18.41 13.27
CA ARG A 274 14.71 17.95 13.96
C ARG A 274 14.65 18.41 15.42
N GLY A 275 13.95 17.64 16.28
CA GLY A 275 13.57 18.13 17.62
C GLY A 275 12.49 19.20 17.51
N ASP A 276 12.72 20.37 18.12
CA ASP A 276 11.71 21.44 18.22
C ASP A 276 11.70 22.41 17.02
N SER A 277 12.54 22.18 16.01
CA SER A 277 12.65 23.07 14.85
C SER A 277 12.48 22.38 13.52
N SER A 278 11.80 23.08 12.58
CA SER A 278 11.71 22.67 11.19
C SER A 278 13.10 22.60 10.55
N ALA A 279 13.27 21.62 9.67
CA ALA A 279 14.45 21.51 8.82
C ALA A 279 14.54 22.62 7.76
N ASN A 280 13.46 23.39 7.54
CA ASN A 280 13.33 24.44 6.51
C ASN A 280 13.64 23.92 5.10
N VAL A 281 13.18 22.71 4.79
CA VAL A 281 13.39 22.05 3.49
C VAL A 281 12.08 21.47 2.99
N ARG A 282 11.68 21.83 1.78
CA ARG A 282 10.54 21.22 1.07
C ARG A 282 11.02 19.99 0.31
N GLU A 283 10.44 18.85 0.62
CA GLU A 283 10.73 17.55 0.01
C GLU A 283 9.46 16.79 -0.30
N ALA A 284 9.52 15.81 -1.20
CA ALA A 284 8.35 15.03 -1.64
C ALA A 284 7.55 14.40 -0.48
N ILE A 285 8.21 14.03 0.63
CA ILE A 285 7.53 13.50 1.81
C ILE A 285 6.53 14.48 2.45
N GLY A 286 6.70 15.77 2.21
CA GLY A 286 5.76 16.81 2.65
C GLY A 286 4.42 16.78 1.93
N PHE A 287 4.26 15.99 0.86
CA PHE A 287 2.98 15.74 0.20
C PHE A 287 2.17 14.60 0.86
N MET A 288 2.75 13.84 1.77
CA MET A 288 2.07 12.70 2.40
C MET A 288 0.79 13.05 3.16
N PRO A 289 0.65 14.21 3.82
CA PRO A 289 -0.62 14.61 4.41
C PRO A 289 -1.78 14.66 3.42
N TRP A 290 -1.55 15.14 2.20
CA TRP A 290 -2.57 15.13 1.13
C TRP A 290 -2.89 13.73 0.60
N TYR A 291 -1.90 12.84 0.58
CA TYR A 291 -2.12 11.44 0.17
C TYR A 291 -3.16 10.73 1.05
N VAL A 292 -3.24 11.08 2.33
CA VAL A 292 -4.21 10.52 3.29
C VAL A 292 -5.42 11.43 3.52
N ASN A 293 -5.65 12.41 2.65
CA ASN A 293 -6.77 13.36 2.71
C ASN A 293 -6.84 14.12 4.05
N MET A 294 -5.70 14.56 4.58
CA MET A 294 -5.65 15.18 5.89
C MET A 294 -6.03 16.67 5.87
N PRO A 295 -5.44 17.54 5.00
CA PRO A 295 -5.83 18.95 4.92
C PRO A 295 -7.10 19.17 4.14
#